data_c219fa31f01af120cbc9d466e03920fd
#
_entry.id   c219fa31f01af120cbc9d466e03920fd
#
_cell.length_a   1.000
_cell.length_b   1.000
_cell.length_c   1.000
_cell.angle_alpha   90.00
_cell.angle_beta   90.00
_cell.angle_gamma   90.00
#
_symmetry.space_group_name_H-M   'P 1'
#
loop_
_entity.id
_entity.type
_entity.pdbx_description
1 polymer ?
#
loop_
_entity_poly.entity_id
_entity_poly.type
_entity_poly.pdbx_seq_one_letter_code
_entity_poly.pdbx_strand_id
1 'polypeptide(L)'
;MLIGLTGRNASGKTTVVEWFSERGFVAESCSDSIRKWLAERGVEPTRENLIEGGRELRRQGGGGVLAEMLLERLNGRDAVIDSIRTPAEVDALRQREDFVLIEVVADPRIRWSRAKIRSRPGDPVSEAEFIESEKKELEATCLLYTSDAAD
;
A
#
# COMPACT_ATOMS: atom_id res chain seq x y z
N MET A 1 14.08 -10.66 -6.62
CA MET A 1 12.70 -11.05 -6.21
C MET A 1 11.91 -9.81 -5.83
N LEU A 2 10.65 -9.74 -6.22
CA LEU A 2 9.75 -8.65 -5.88
C LEU A 2 8.56 -9.19 -5.07
N ILE A 3 8.42 -8.75 -3.84
CA ILE A 3 7.32 -9.13 -2.95
C ILE A 3 6.35 -7.97 -2.82
N GLY A 4 5.10 -8.20 -3.17
CA GLY A 4 4.02 -7.24 -2.93
C GLY A 4 3.20 -7.64 -1.72
N LEU A 5 2.89 -6.69 -0.85
CA LEU A 5 2.04 -6.91 0.31
C LEU A 5 0.70 -6.18 0.18
N THR A 6 -0.36 -6.91 0.40
CA THR A 6 -1.70 -6.37 0.59
C THR A 6 -2.27 -6.88 1.92
N GLY A 7 -3.40 -6.34 2.33
CA GLY A 7 -4.03 -6.72 3.59
C GLY A 7 -4.61 -5.52 4.33
N ARG A 8 -5.60 -5.79 5.16
CA ARG A 8 -6.36 -4.78 5.89
C ARG A 8 -5.51 -4.02 6.91
N ASN A 9 -6.02 -2.89 7.37
CA ASN A 9 -5.36 -2.08 8.38
C ASN A 9 -5.04 -2.92 9.63
N ALA A 10 -3.84 -2.71 10.19
CA ALA A 10 -3.31 -3.42 11.37
C ALA A 10 -3.21 -4.96 11.23
N SER A 11 -3.19 -5.51 10.00
CA SER A 11 -3.01 -6.95 9.78
C SER A 11 -1.61 -7.49 10.12
N GLY A 12 -0.60 -6.62 10.18
CA GLY A 12 0.79 -7.00 10.49
C GLY A 12 1.76 -6.86 9.31
N LYS A 13 1.37 -6.16 8.25
CA LYS A 13 2.24 -5.93 7.08
C LYS A 13 3.60 -5.33 7.45
N THR A 14 3.63 -4.40 8.39
CA THR A 14 4.89 -3.76 8.83
C THR A 14 5.91 -4.79 9.33
N THR A 15 5.49 -5.77 10.13
CA THR A 15 6.37 -6.85 10.61
C THR A 15 6.93 -7.69 9.47
N VAL A 16 6.12 -7.93 8.43
CA VAL A 16 6.57 -8.65 7.23
C VAL A 16 7.58 -7.82 6.44
N VAL A 17 7.33 -6.51 6.30
CA VAL A 17 8.28 -5.58 5.66
C VAL A 17 9.62 -5.59 6.39
N GLU A 18 9.60 -5.47 7.71
CA GLU A 18 10.80 -5.49 8.55
C GLU A 18 11.59 -6.79 8.36
N TRP A 19 10.90 -7.93 8.35
CA TRP A 19 11.52 -9.24 8.15
C TRP A 19 12.25 -9.36 6.81
N PHE A 20 11.66 -8.85 5.71
CA PHE A 20 12.31 -8.81 4.41
C PHE A 20 13.46 -7.80 4.38
N SER A 21 13.29 -6.63 5.00
CA SER A 21 14.33 -5.58 5.05
C SER A 21 15.59 -6.05 5.76
N GLU A 22 15.46 -6.81 6.85
CA GLU A 22 16.59 -7.43 7.55
C GLU A 22 17.35 -8.44 6.68
N ARG A 23 16.74 -8.91 5.60
CA ARG A 23 17.33 -9.84 4.62
C ARG A 23 17.82 -9.16 3.34
N GLY A 24 17.92 -7.85 3.36
CA GLY A 24 18.50 -7.06 2.27
C GLY A 24 17.50 -6.62 1.19
N PHE A 25 16.21 -6.84 1.37
CA PHE A 25 15.20 -6.31 0.47
C PHE A 25 15.00 -4.82 0.67
N VAL A 26 14.88 -4.06 -0.41
CA VAL A 26 14.50 -2.65 -0.33
C VAL A 26 13.03 -2.54 0.01
N ALA A 27 12.69 -1.80 1.06
CA ALA A 27 11.30 -1.54 1.42
C ALA A 27 10.82 -0.25 0.76
N GLU A 28 9.76 -0.33 -0.04
CA GLU A 28 9.11 0.82 -0.67
C GLU A 28 7.58 0.67 -0.66
N SER A 29 6.89 1.75 -1.00
CA SER A 29 5.45 1.74 -1.24
C SER A 29 5.12 2.52 -2.50
N CYS A 30 3.93 2.26 -3.08
CA CYS A 30 3.47 3.04 -4.25
C CYS A 30 3.34 4.53 -3.92
N SER A 31 3.02 4.89 -2.68
CA SER A 31 2.95 6.29 -2.25
C SER A 31 4.31 7.00 -2.21
N ASP A 32 5.42 6.27 -2.15
CA ASP A 32 6.76 6.87 -2.24
C ASP A 32 7.02 7.48 -3.62
N SER A 33 6.38 6.95 -4.66
CA SER A 33 6.39 7.57 -5.99
C SER A 33 5.78 8.96 -5.98
N ILE A 34 4.69 9.15 -5.24
CA ILE A 34 4.04 10.46 -5.09
C ILE A 34 4.94 11.40 -4.30
N ARG A 35 5.51 10.96 -3.19
CA ARG A 35 6.41 11.77 -2.36
C ARG A 35 7.62 12.25 -3.17
N LYS A 36 8.23 11.39 -3.95
CA LYS A 36 9.35 11.75 -4.81
C LYS A 36 8.95 12.76 -5.86
N TRP A 37 7.83 12.53 -6.54
CA TRP A 37 7.29 13.44 -7.54
C TRP A 37 6.99 14.84 -6.97
N LEU A 38 6.44 14.93 -5.76
CA LEU A 38 6.23 16.20 -5.05
C LEU A 38 7.54 16.87 -4.67
N ALA A 39 8.51 16.10 -4.16
CA ALA A 39 9.83 16.63 -3.77
C ALA A 39 10.57 17.25 -4.95
N GLU A 40 10.53 16.63 -6.12
CA GLU A 40 11.11 17.18 -7.36
C GLU A 40 10.49 18.53 -7.78
N ARG A 41 9.30 18.83 -7.31
CA ARG A 41 8.55 20.08 -7.54
C ARG A 41 8.63 21.07 -6.38
N GLY A 42 9.35 20.73 -5.30
CA GLY A 42 9.45 21.56 -4.11
C GLY A 42 8.14 21.66 -3.32
N VAL A 43 7.24 20.68 -3.45
CA VAL A 43 5.95 20.63 -2.77
C VAL A 43 6.03 19.71 -1.54
N GLU A 44 5.57 20.19 -0.39
CA GLU A 44 5.51 19.40 0.85
C GLU A 44 4.57 18.19 0.70
N PRO A 45 4.95 17.00 1.23
CA PRO A 45 4.13 15.80 1.18
C PRO A 45 3.04 15.78 2.26
N THR A 46 2.23 16.83 2.33
CA THR A 46 1.04 16.84 3.18
C THR A 46 0.03 15.80 2.71
N ARG A 47 -0.90 15.40 3.57
CA ARG A 47 -1.96 14.44 3.19
C ARG A 47 -2.74 14.91 1.96
N GLU A 48 -3.07 16.18 1.90
CA GLU A 48 -3.79 16.80 0.78
C GLU A 48 -2.97 16.73 -0.51
N ASN A 49 -1.71 17.14 -0.46
CA ASN A 49 -0.80 17.11 -1.61
C ASN A 49 -0.52 15.68 -2.10
N LEU A 50 -0.45 14.71 -1.19
CA LEU A 50 -0.31 13.29 -1.56
C LEU A 50 -1.56 12.76 -2.29
N ILE A 51 -2.76 13.13 -1.85
CA ILE A 51 -4.00 12.76 -2.51
C ILE A 51 -4.08 13.38 -3.91
N GLU A 52 -3.81 14.67 -3.99
CA GLU A 52 -3.86 15.42 -5.25
C GLU A 52 -2.80 14.96 -6.24
N GLY A 53 -1.55 14.79 -5.78
CA GLY A 53 -0.45 14.26 -6.58
C GLY A 53 -0.72 12.86 -7.10
N GLY A 54 -1.29 11.99 -6.27
CA GLY A 54 -1.69 10.64 -6.70
C GLY A 54 -2.78 10.65 -7.76
N ARG A 55 -3.76 11.55 -7.65
CA ARG A 55 -4.80 11.74 -8.67
C ARG A 55 -4.21 12.22 -9.99
N GLU A 56 -3.35 13.22 -9.94
CA GLU A 56 -2.71 13.80 -11.12
C GLU A 56 -1.82 12.78 -11.84
N LEU A 57 -1.00 12.05 -11.11
CA LEU A 57 -0.15 11.00 -11.70
C LEU A 57 -0.98 9.91 -12.38
N ARG A 58 -2.06 9.45 -11.75
CA ARG A 58 -2.95 8.44 -12.34
C ARG A 58 -3.73 8.98 -13.54
N ARG A 59 -4.08 10.25 -13.53
CA ARG A 59 -4.72 10.92 -14.69
C ARG A 59 -3.79 10.94 -15.91
N GLN A 60 -2.49 11.16 -15.69
CA GLN A 60 -1.49 11.22 -16.75
C GLN A 60 -1.04 9.84 -17.23
N GLY A 61 -0.80 8.91 -16.32
CA GLY A 61 -0.14 7.62 -16.59
C GLY A 61 -0.99 6.38 -16.35
N GLY A 62 -2.25 6.53 -15.92
CA GLY A 62 -3.13 5.39 -15.64
C GLY A 62 -3.05 4.87 -14.21
N GLY A 63 -3.88 3.89 -13.89
CA GLY A 63 -4.04 3.34 -12.53
C GLY A 63 -2.79 2.67 -11.96
N GLY A 64 -1.93 2.13 -12.80
CA GLY A 64 -0.70 1.44 -12.41
C GLY A 64 0.55 2.32 -12.37
N VAL A 65 0.45 3.61 -12.72
CA VAL A 65 1.60 4.50 -12.90
C VAL A 65 2.53 4.57 -11.69
N LEU A 66 1.98 4.54 -10.47
CA LEU A 66 2.79 4.61 -9.25
C LEU A 66 3.67 3.37 -9.09
N ALA A 67 3.15 2.21 -9.46
CA ALA A 67 3.89 0.96 -9.46
C ALA A 67 4.94 0.91 -10.57
N GLU A 68 4.64 1.45 -11.74
CA GLU A 68 5.60 1.57 -12.85
C GLU A 68 6.78 2.47 -12.47
N MET A 69 6.51 3.66 -11.91
CA MET A 69 7.54 4.56 -11.38
C MET A 69 8.41 3.90 -10.30
N LEU A 70 7.79 3.06 -9.47
CA LEU A 70 8.48 2.31 -8.44
C LEU A 70 9.41 1.25 -9.06
N LEU A 71 8.95 0.50 -10.06
CA LEU A 71 9.76 -0.49 -10.77
C LEU A 71 11.00 0.14 -11.42
N GLU A 72 10.87 1.30 -12.02
CA GLU A 72 11.99 2.06 -12.59
C GLU A 72 13.04 2.39 -11.51
N ARG A 73 12.59 2.89 -10.35
CA ARG A 73 13.50 3.21 -9.23
C ARG A 73 14.21 1.98 -8.66
N LEU A 74 13.52 0.86 -8.60
CA LEU A 74 14.08 -0.39 -8.09
C LEU A 74 15.21 -0.92 -8.98
N ASN A 75 15.12 -0.68 -10.27
CA ASN A 75 16.13 -1.12 -11.24
C ASN A 75 16.52 -2.60 -11.07
N GLY A 76 15.53 -3.47 -10.95
CA GLY A 76 15.71 -4.91 -10.80
C GLY A 76 16.10 -5.42 -9.41
N ARG A 77 16.33 -4.53 -8.44
CA ARG A 77 16.70 -4.94 -7.06
C ARG A 77 15.60 -5.77 -6.39
N ASP A 78 16.01 -6.58 -5.43
CA ASP A 78 15.09 -7.29 -4.53
C ASP A 78 14.38 -6.28 -3.63
N ALA A 79 13.04 -6.36 -3.59
CA ALA A 79 12.24 -5.40 -2.85
C ALA A 79 10.97 -6.01 -2.25
N VAL A 80 10.51 -5.40 -1.17
CA VAL A 80 9.19 -5.60 -0.58
C VAL A 80 8.38 -4.32 -0.70
N ILE A 81 7.22 -4.42 -1.36
CA ILE A 81 6.33 -3.29 -1.63
C ILE A 81 5.13 -3.37 -0.70
N ASP A 82 5.03 -2.42 0.20
CA ASP A 82 3.89 -2.32 1.10
C ASP A 82 2.70 -1.59 0.47
N SER A 83 1.53 -1.86 1.01
CA SER A 83 0.31 -1.10 0.76
C SER A 83 -0.17 -1.09 -0.70
N ILE A 84 -0.03 -2.21 -1.40
CA ILE A 84 -0.66 -2.40 -2.71
C ILE A 84 -2.18 -2.44 -2.51
N ARG A 85 -2.91 -1.62 -3.23
CA ARG A 85 -4.34 -1.39 -3.02
C ARG A 85 -5.22 -1.64 -4.23
N THR A 86 -4.67 -1.61 -5.43
CA THR A 86 -5.47 -1.70 -6.65
C THR A 86 -5.00 -2.83 -7.57
N PRO A 87 -5.92 -3.45 -8.33
CA PRO A 87 -5.56 -4.43 -9.36
C PRO A 87 -4.58 -3.87 -10.40
N ALA A 88 -4.73 -2.60 -10.78
CA ALA A 88 -3.84 -1.95 -11.74
C ALA A 88 -2.38 -1.86 -11.24
N GLU A 89 -2.17 -1.64 -9.93
CA GLU A 89 -0.84 -1.70 -9.34
C GLU A 89 -0.25 -3.11 -9.40
N VAL A 90 -1.06 -4.14 -9.13
CA VAL A 90 -0.64 -5.53 -9.24
C VAL A 90 -0.26 -5.88 -10.68
N ASP A 91 -1.07 -5.47 -11.66
CA ASP A 91 -0.81 -5.74 -13.06
C ASP A 91 0.49 -5.08 -13.53
N ALA A 92 0.77 -3.86 -13.08
CA ALA A 92 2.04 -3.19 -13.35
C ALA A 92 3.23 -3.94 -12.71
N LEU A 93 3.13 -4.38 -11.44
CA LEU A 93 4.19 -5.12 -10.76
C LEU A 93 4.44 -6.51 -11.38
N ARG A 94 3.43 -7.13 -11.97
CA ARG A 94 3.55 -8.41 -12.70
C ARG A 94 4.41 -8.33 -13.97
N GLN A 95 4.81 -7.15 -14.41
CA GLN A 95 5.82 -7.01 -15.47
C GLN A 95 7.16 -7.61 -15.04
N ARG A 96 7.42 -7.74 -13.75
CA ARG A 96 8.52 -8.54 -13.21
C ARG A 96 8.09 -9.98 -13.04
N GLU A 97 8.76 -10.89 -13.72
CA GLU A 97 8.47 -12.34 -13.67
C GLU A 97 8.64 -12.96 -12.28
N ASP A 98 9.50 -12.35 -11.44
CA ASP A 98 9.78 -12.78 -10.07
C ASP A 98 8.87 -12.12 -9.02
N PHE A 99 7.73 -11.54 -9.45
CA PHE A 99 6.76 -10.89 -8.56
C PHE A 99 5.86 -11.91 -7.86
N VAL A 100 5.75 -11.77 -6.55
CA VAL A 100 4.82 -12.55 -5.70
C VAL A 100 3.97 -11.59 -4.88
N LEU A 101 2.65 -11.74 -4.94
CA LEU A 101 1.71 -10.99 -4.10
C LEU A 101 1.35 -11.82 -2.86
N ILE A 102 1.51 -11.23 -1.69
CA ILE A 102 1.17 -11.84 -0.39
C ILE A 102 0.09 -11.00 0.28
N GLU A 103 -1.04 -11.62 0.62
CA GLU A 103 -2.04 -11.01 1.49
C GLU A 103 -1.75 -11.35 2.95
N VAL A 104 -1.67 -10.33 3.79
CA VAL A 104 -1.48 -10.50 5.24
C VAL A 104 -2.83 -10.37 5.94
N VAL A 105 -3.31 -11.46 6.51
CA VAL A 105 -4.64 -11.55 7.13
C VAL A 105 -4.51 -11.67 8.64
N ALA A 106 -5.38 -11.00 9.37
CA ALA A 106 -5.53 -11.15 10.81
C ALA A 106 -7.00 -10.95 11.23
N ASP A 107 -7.40 -11.62 12.30
CA ASP A 107 -8.74 -11.49 12.87
C ASP A 107 -9.08 -10.02 13.18
N PRO A 108 -10.31 -9.55 12.90
CA PRO A 108 -10.72 -8.16 13.15
C PRO A 108 -10.48 -7.68 14.58
N ARG A 109 -10.66 -8.55 15.58
CA ARG A 109 -10.43 -8.22 17.00
C ARG A 109 -8.95 -7.98 17.29
N ILE A 110 -8.08 -8.79 16.69
CA ILE A 110 -6.63 -8.63 16.80
C ILE A 110 -6.21 -7.33 16.13
N ARG A 111 -6.75 -7.03 14.96
CA ARG A 111 -6.44 -5.81 14.20
C ARG A 111 -6.89 -4.56 14.95
N TRP A 112 -8.08 -4.57 15.55
CA TRP A 112 -8.55 -3.48 16.41
C TRP A 112 -7.64 -3.28 17.63
N SER A 113 -7.27 -4.34 18.35
CA SER A 113 -6.31 -4.27 19.45
C SER A 113 -5.00 -3.62 19.06
N ARG A 114 -4.45 -4.01 17.92
CA ARG A 114 -3.20 -3.43 17.39
C ARG A 114 -3.35 -1.96 17.01
N ALA A 115 -4.42 -1.60 16.32
CA ALA A 115 -4.70 -0.22 15.93
C ALA A 115 -4.82 0.70 17.16
N LYS A 116 -5.53 0.24 18.19
CA LYS A 116 -5.71 0.94 19.46
C LYS A 116 -4.38 1.18 20.20
N ILE A 117 -3.51 0.18 20.24
CA ILE A 117 -2.18 0.30 20.88
C ILE A 117 -1.29 1.26 20.06
N ARG A 118 -1.32 1.16 18.74
CA ARG A 118 -0.52 1.97 17.83
C ARG A 118 -0.87 3.46 17.91
N SER A 119 -2.15 3.78 18.02
CA SER A 119 -2.69 5.13 18.24
C SER A 119 -2.08 6.22 17.35
N ARG A 120 -2.01 5.96 16.03
CA ARG A 120 -1.49 6.93 15.07
C ARG A 120 -2.46 8.11 14.90
N PRO A 121 -1.98 9.31 14.59
CA PRO A 121 -2.85 10.43 14.21
C PRO A 121 -3.79 10.03 13.07
N GLY A 122 -5.11 10.17 13.30
CA GLY A 122 -6.15 9.77 12.35
C GLY A 122 -6.60 8.30 12.45
N ASP A 123 -6.04 7.51 13.36
CA ASP A 123 -6.58 6.20 13.68
C ASP A 123 -7.97 6.33 14.35
N PRO A 124 -8.92 5.40 14.09
CA PRO A 124 -10.21 5.38 14.75
C PRO A 124 -10.09 5.32 16.27
N VAL A 125 -10.92 6.07 16.97
CA VAL A 125 -10.91 6.12 18.45
C VAL A 125 -11.82 5.07 19.09
N SER A 126 -12.68 4.43 18.29
CA SER A 126 -13.59 3.37 18.72
C SER A 126 -13.61 2.19 17.74
N GLU A 127 -14.03 1.02 18.23
CA GLU A 127 -14.20 -0.17 17.39
C GLU A 127 -15.22 0.07 16.27
N ALA A 128 -16.30 0.80 16.56
CA ALA A 128 -17.31 1.14 15.57
C ALA A 128 -16.75 2.01 14.43
N GLU A 129 -15.93 3.01 14.75
CA GLU A 129 -15.22 3.82 13.76
C GLU A 129 -14.21 3.01 12.95
N PHE A 130 -13.52 2.07 13.59
CA PHE A 130 -12.60 1.17 12.93
C PHE A 130 -13.30 0.31 11.88
N ILE A 131 -14.43 -0.31 12.24
CA ILE A 131 -15.25 -1.10 11.32
C ILE A 131 -15.80 -0.24 10.18
N GLU A 132 -16.27 0.96 10.48
CA GLU A 132 -16.81 1.89 9.48
C GLU A 132 -15.73 2.36 8.49
N SER A 133 -14.52 2.65 8.99
CA SER A 133 -13.39 3.03 8.13
C SER A 133 -12.99 1.89 7.19
N GLU A 134 -13.04 0.64 7.66
CA GLU A 134 -12.78 -0.53 6.83
C GLU A 134 -13.84 -0.71 5.73
N LYS A 135 -15.11 -0.52 6.04
CA LYS A 135 -16.18 -0.57 5.02
C LYS A 135 -15.93 0.44 3.91
N LYS A 136 -15.57 1.67 4.27
CA LYS A 136 -15.25 2.72 3.29
C LYS A 136 -14.03 2.36 2.43
N GLU A 137 -13.02 1.73 3.00
CA GLU A 137 -11.86 1.23 2.24
C GLU A 137 -12.25 0.12 1.26
N LEU A 138 -13.17 -0.78 1.64
CA LEU A 138 -13.64 -1.87 0.81
C LEU A 138 -14.57 -1.41 -0.31
N GLU A 139 -15.37 -0.38 -0.08
CA GLU A 139 -16.26 0.22 -1.08
C GLU A 139 -15.50 1.01 -2.16
N ALA A 140 -14.29 1.46 -1.86
CA ALA A 140 -13.38 2.02 -2.86
C ALA A 140 -12.88 0.91 -3.79
N THR A 141 -12.32 1.29 -4.95
CA THR A 141 -11.71 0.34 -5.89
C THR A 141 -10.44 -0.26 -5.28
N CYS A 142 -10.62 -1.19 -4.36
CA CYS A 142 -9.56 -1.79 -3.56
C CYS A 142 -9.37 -3.26 -3.94
N LEU A 143 -8.11 -3.69 -3.98
CA LEU A 143 -7.73 -5.08 -4.24
C LEU A 143 -8.34 -6.05 -3.22
N LEU A 144 -8.50 -5.63 -1.97
CA LEU A 144 -9.09 -6.42 -0.89
C LEU A 144 -10.56 -6.79 -1.15
N TYR A 145 -11.30 -5.91 -1.81
CA TYR A 145 -12.69 -6.18 -2.19
C TYR A 145 -12.77 -7.26 -3.28
N THR A 146 -11.85 -7.23 -4.25
CA THR A 146 -11.82 -8.21 -5.34
C THR A 146 -11.33 -9.58 -4.89
N SER A 147 -10.46 -9.67 -3.88
CA SER A 147 -10.03 -10.95 -3.31
C SER A 147 -11.16 -11.63 -2.52
N ASP A 148 -11.91 -10.87 -1.73
CA ASP A 148 -13.07 -11.39 -0.98
C ASP A 148 -14.21 -11.85 -1.92
N ALA A 149 -14.31 -11.30 -3.12
CA ALA A 149 -15.32 -11.68 -4.12
C ALA A 149 -14.90 -12.90 -4.96
N ALA A 150 -13.66 -13.32 -4.91
CA ALA A 150 -13.13 -14.47 -5.65
C ALA A 150 -13.24 -15.80 -4.88
N ASP A 151 -13.56 -15.74 -3.60
CA ASP A 151 -13.85 -16.88 -2.72
C ASP A 151 -15.37 -17.17 -2.70
#